data_c400fcfb624fdda49d04b244367e8d74
#
_entry.id   c400fcfb624fdda49d04b244367e8d74
#
_cell.length_a   1.000
_cell.length_b   1.000
_cell.length_c   1.000
_cell.angle_alpha   90.00
_cell.angle_beta   90.00
_cell.angle_gamma   90.00
#
_symmetry.space_group_name_H-M   'P 1'
#
loop_
_entity.id
_entity.type
_entity.pdbx_description
1 polymer ?
#
loop_
_entity_poly.entity_id
_entity_poly.type
_entity_poly.pdbx_seq_one_letter_code
_entity_poly.pdbx_strand_id
1 'polypeptide(L)'
;MRILQIIPSISLVYGGPSQMVLGLSAALASKNIDVTIITTNSNGDIGQLPLDVPLNQPIKQNGYQIIYFRCYPFRRYKFSLSLLQWLNANAGQFDLAHIHALFSPVTTLAATIARYHNLPYIIRPCGMLDPADLQKKKLLKQIYGTVLERPNLAGAAAIHFTSKEEAKNLRKIWFG
;
A
#
# COMPACT_ATOMS: atom_id res chain seq x y z
N MET A 1 -3.25 7.58 -19.04
CA MET A 1 -2.73 6.57 -18.12
C MET A 1 -3.36 6.80 -16.76
N ARG A 2 -3.96 5.76 -16.18
CA ARG A 2 -4.67 5.79 -14.89
C ARG A 2 -3.88 4.98 -13.87
N ILE A 3 -3.36 5.64 -12.84
CA ILE A 3 -2.53 5.01 -11.80
C ILE A 3 -3.31 4.95 -10.49
N LEU A 4 -3.30 3.78 -9.87
CA LEU A 4 -3.87 3.55 -8.55
C LEU A 4 -2.75 3.48 -7.51
N GLN A 5 -2.73 4.42 -6.55
CA GLN A 5 -1.86 4.37 -5.38
C GLN A 5 -2.58 3.67 -4.24
N ILE A 6 -2.00 2.64 -3.67
CA ILE A 6 -2.61 1.87 -2.56
C ILE A 6 -1.71 1.94 -1.34
N ILE A 7 -2.19 2.51 -0.27
CA ILE A 7 -1.44 2.68 0.98
C ILE A 7 -2.36 2.45 2.19
N PRO A 8 -1.88 1.79 3.26
CA PRO A 8 -2.71 1.52 4.44
C PRO A 8 -3.27 2.77 5.13
N SER A 9 -2.48 3.85 5.16
CA SER A 9 -2.91 5.17 5.66
C SER A 9 -2.03 6.27 5.07
N ILE A 10 -2.62 7.43 4.84
CA ILE A 10 -1.92 8.67 4.47
C ILE A 10 -1.97 9.72 5.59
N SER A 11 -2.39 9.36 6.79
CA SER A 11 -2.30 10.25 7.93
C SER A 11 -0.84 10.67 8.16
N LEU A 12 -0.64 11.96 8.41
CA LEU A 12 0.70 12.53 8.60
C LEU A 12 1.41 12.02 9.86
N VAL A 13 0.68 11.39 10.78
CA VAL A 13 1.28 10.73 11.96
C VAL A 13 2.23 9.58 11.58
N TYR A 14 2.10 9.02 10.36
CA TYR A 14 3.00 7.98 9.84
C TYR A 14 4.22 8.54 9.10
N GLY A 15 4.35 9.87 9.00
CA GLY A 15 5.54 10.55 8.51
C GLY A 15 5.85 10.34 7.03
N GLY A 16 7.08 9.93 6.74
CA GLY A 16 7.66 9.88 5.40
C GLY A 16 6.83 9.15 4.33
N PRO A 17 6.32 7.93 4.56
CA PRO A 17 5.52 7.21 3.56
C PRO A 17 4.28 7.98 3.12
N SER A 18 3.56 8.64 4.04
CA SER A 18 2.37 9.43 3.73
C SER A 18 2.72 10.64 2.86
N GLN A 19 3.72 11.42 3.28
CA GLN A 19 4.18 12.59 2.52
C GLN A 19 4.67 12.20 1.12
N MET A 20 5.38 11.10 1.01
CA MET A 20 5.90 10.62 -0.27
C MET A 20 4.76 10.24 -1.23
N VAL A 21 3.75 9.51 -0.80
CA VAL A 21 2.63 9.12 -1.67
C VAL A 21 1.85 10.36 -2.13
N LEU A 22 1.58 11.31 -1.24
CA LEU A 22 0.91 12.57 -1.59
C LEU A 22 1.74 13.39 -2.59
N GLY A 23 3.04 13.55 -2.34
CA GLY A 23 3.95 14.28 -3.24
C GLY A 23 4.12 13.61 -4.60
N LEU A 24 4.28 12.28 -4.62
CA LEU A 24 4.35 11.50 -5.87
C LEU A 24 3.06 11.64 -6.68
N SER A 25 1.90 11.55 -6.03
CA SER A 25 0.60 11.68 -6.69
C SER A 25 0.41 13.06 -7.30
N ALA A 26 0.79 14.13 -6.60
CA ALA A 26 0.75 15.48 -7.14
C ALA A 26 1.71 15.66 -8.33
N ALA A 27 2.93 15.10 -8.24
CA ALA A 27 3.92 15.16 -9.33
C ALA A 27 3.45 14.40 -10.57
N LEU A 28 2.81 13.24 -10.41
CA LEU A 28 2.22 12.48 -11.52
C LEU A 28 1.04 13.24 -12.14
N ALA A 29 0.17 13.80 -11.33
CA ALA A 29 -0.97 14.59 -11.80
C ALA A 29 -0.52 15.83 -12.59
N SER A 30 0.56 16.50 -12.18
CA SER A 30 1.15 17.63 -12.93
C SER A 30 1.68 17.23 -14.32
N LYS A 31 1.85 15.92 -14.59
CA LYS A 31 2.22 15.34 -15.89
C LYS A 31 1.01 14.78 -16.65
N ASN A 32 -0.21 15.22 -16.30
CA ASN A 32 -1.46 14.77 -16.91
C ASN A 32 -1.72 13.26 -16.75
N ILE A 33 -1.24 12.66 -15.67
CA ILE A 33 -1.56 11.29 -15.29
C ILE A 33 -2.75 11.31 -14.34
N ASP A 34 -3.78 10.53 -14.62
CA ASP A 34 -4.94 10.37 -13.74
C ASP A 34 -4.56 9.48 -12.56
N VAL A 35 -4.51 10.06 -11.37
CA VAL A 35 -4.07 9.37 -10.15
C VAL A 35 -5.20 9.28 -9.14
N THR A 36 -5.45 8.06 -8.68
CA THR A 36 -6.36 7.79 -7.57
C THR A 36 -5.58 7.16 -6.42
N ILE A 37 -5.73 7.72 -5.22
CA ILE A 37 -5.22 7.11 -3.98
C ILE A 37 -6.37 6.39 -3.29
N ILE A 38 -6.21 5.12 -2.95
CA ILE A 38 -7.10 4.41 -2.03
C ILE A 38 -6.38 4.11 -0.73
N THR A 39 -7.04 4.42 0.39
CA THR A 39 -6.45 4.34 1.72
C THR A 39 -7.50 4.15 2.79
N THR A 40 -7.08 3.87 4.02
CA THR A 40 -8.01 3.83 5.16
C THR A 40 -8.02 5.15 5.92
N ASN A 41 -9.07 5.37 6.71
CA ASN A 41 -9.15 6.51 7.62
C ASN A 41 -8.38 6.29 8.94
N SER A 42 -7.43 5.36 8.97
CA SER A 42 -6.59 5.14 10.16
C SER A 42 -5.72 6.36 10.45
N ASN A 43 -5.68 6.78 11.72
CA ASN A 43 -4.93 7.93 12.19
C ASN A 43 -4.13 7.57 13.46
N GLY A 44 -3.01 6.91 13.28
CA GLY A 44 -2.18 6.42 14.39
C GLY A 44 -2.56 5.03 14.89
N ASP A 45 -2.03 4.69 16.07
CA ASP A 45 -2.23 3.40 16.71
C ASP A 45 -3.50 3.36 17.60
N ILE A 46 -3.61 2.30 18.40
CA ILE A 46 -4.75 2.09 19.30
C ILE A 46 -4.96 3.33 20.19
N GLY A 47 -6.20 3.81 20.27
CA GLY A 47 -6.57 4.98 21.09
C GLY A 47 -6.68 6.30 20.33
N GLN A 48 -6.11 6.42 19.14
CA GLN A 48 -6.31 7.58 18.29
C GLN A 48 -7.66 7.55 17.59
N LEU A 49 -8.32 8.70 17.49
CA LEU A 49 -9.53 8.82 16.67
C LEU A 49 -9.19 8.63 15.19
N PRO A 50 -10.05 7.98 14.39
CA PRO A 50 -9.87 7.93 12.93
C PRO A 50 -9.85 9.35 12.35
N LEU A 51 -9.29 9.49 11.15
CA LEU A 51 -9.43 10.72 10.38
C LEU A 51 -10.93 11.01 10.17
N ASP A 52 -11.33 12.23 10.42
CA ASP A 52 -12.66 12.75 10.12
C ASP A 52 -12.68 13.19 8.65
N VAL A 53 -13.01 12.25 7.79
CA VAL A 53 -13.00 12.41 6.32
C VAL A 53 -14.18 11.68 5.70
N PRO A 54 -14.71 12.17 4.57
CA PRO A 54 -15.73 11.44 3.81
C PRO A 54 -15.24 10.05 3.40
N LEU A 55 -16.07 9.02 3.63
CA LEU A 55 -15.73 7.64 3.29
C LEU A 55 -16.40 7.19 2.00
N ASN A 56 -15.74 6.26 1.29
CA ASN A 56 -16.23 5.60 0.08
C ASN A 56 -16.60 6.55 -1.08
N GLN A 57 -16.05 7.76 -1.07
CA GLN A 57 -16.28 8.74 -2.14
C GLN A 57 -14.99 9.46 -2.49
N PRO A 58 -14.78 9.85 -3.77
CA PRO A 58 -13.58 10.52 -4.21
C PRO A 58 -13.53 11.97 -3.72
N ILE A 59 -12.39 12.36 -3.16
CA ILE A 59 -12.07 13.73 -2.76
C ILE A 59 -10.96 14.22 -3.71
N LYS A 60 -11.23 15.26 -4.47
CA LYS A 60 -10.22 15.88 -5.37
C LYS A 60 -9.27 16.77 -4.58
N GLN A 61 -7.98 16.58 -4.80
CA GLN A 61 -6.91 17.34 -4.15
C GLN A 61 -5.70 17.42 -5.08
N ASN A 62 -5.15 18.60 -5.31
CA ASN A 62 -3.89 18.81 -6.06
C ASN A 62 -3.78 18.05 -7.38
N GLY A 63 -4.89 17.96 -8.14
CA GLY A 63 -4.92 17.30 -9.45
C GLY A 63 -5.11 15.78 -9.42
N TYR A 64 -5.13 15.15 -8.27
CA TYR A 64 -5.45 13.73 -8.06
C TYR A 64 -6.70 13.58 -7.19
N GLN A 65 -7.17 12.33 -7.01
CA GLN A 65 -8.28 12.05 -6.09
C GLN A 65 -7.88 11.03 -5.02
N ILE A 66 -8.52 11.14 -3.85
CA ILE A 66 -8.35 10.24 -2.72
C ILE A 66 -9.69 9.64 -2.37
N ILE A 67 -9.72 8.32 -2.13
CA ILE A 67 -10.89 7.62 -1.58
C ILE A 67 -10.47 7.00 -0.26
N TYR A 68 -11.10 7.43 0.81
CA TYR A 68 -10.91 6.88 2.15
C TYR A 68 -11.91 5.77 2.43
N PHE A 69 -11.45 4.72 3.07
CA PHE A 69 -12.28 3.60 3.49
C PHE A 69 -12.18 3.40 5.00
N ARG A 70 -13.24 2.88 5.59
CA ARG A 70 -13.27 2.61 7.02
C ARG A 70 -12.20 1.59 7.41
N CYS A 71 -11.32 1.97 8.35
CA CYS A 71 -10.40 1.04 9.00
C CYS A 71 -11.13 0.30 10.12
N TYR A 72 -11.13 -1.03 10.09
CA TYR A 72 -11.75 -1.85 11.14
C TYR A 72 -10.95 -1.80 12.45
N PRO A 73 -11.53 -2.20 13.61
CA PRO A 73 -10.97 -1.94 14.94
C PRO A 73 -9.60 -2.58 15.21
N PHE A 74 -9.15 -3.51 14.39
CA PHE A 74 -7.75 -3.98 14.39
C PHE A 74 -6.79 -2.95 13.76
N ARG A 75 -6.89 -1.69 14.19
CA ARG A 75 -6.14 -0.54 13.63
C ARG A 75 -4.65 -0.80 13.44
N ARG A 76 -4.04 -1.61 14.32
CA ARG A 76 -2.64 -2.01 14.20
C ARG A 76 -2.32 -2.73 12.89
N TYR A 77 -3.28 -3.46 12.32
CA TYR A 77 -3.11 -4.22 11.08
C TYR A 77 -3.70 -3.53 9.86
N LYS A 78 -4.31 -2.35 10.01
CA LYS A 78 -4.87 -1.54 8.91
C LYS A 78 -5.72 -2.38 7.95
N PHE A 79 -6.75 -3.06 8.46
CA PHE A 79 -7.67 -3.83 7.65
C PHE A 79 -8.88 -3.01 7.21
N SER A 80 -9.30 -3.16 5.96
CA SER A 80 -10.51 -2.52 5.41
C SER A 80 -11.13 -3.40 4.33
N LEU A 81 -12.24 -4.04 4.66
CA LEU A 81 -12.97 -4.87 3.71
C LEU A 81 -13.56 -4.04 2.56
N SER A 82 -14.11 -2.86 2.86
CA SER A 82 -14.70 -1.98 1.84
C SER A 82 -13.67 -1.49 0.82
N LEU A 83 -12.40 -1.25 1.24
CA LEU A 83 -11.30 -0.94 0.32
C LEU A 83 -11.04 -2.10 -0.65
N LEU A 84 -10.96 -3.32 -0.12
CA LEU A 84 -10.68 -4.51 -0.93
C LEU A 84 -11.83 -4.84 -1.88
N GLN A 85 -13.08 -4.68 -1.45
CA GLN A 85 -14.25 -4.83 -2.30
C GLN A 85 -14.26 -3.79 -3.42
N TRP A 86 -13.98 -2.53 -3.09
CA TRP A 86 -13.88 -1.47 -4.09
C TRP A 86 -12.78 -1.75 -5.11
N LEU A 87 -11.59 -2.16 -4.64
CA LEU A 87 -10.48 -2.52 -5.52
C LEU A 87 -10.86 -3.67 -6.45
N ASN A 88 -11.45 -4.73 -5.92
CA ASN A 88 -11.88 -5.87 -6.72
C ASN A 88 -12.88 -5.48 -7.82
N ALA A 89 -13.80 -4.56 -7.53
CA ALA A 89 -14.79 -4.09 -8.49
C ALA A 89 -14.23 -3.09 -9.53
N ASN A 90 -13.12 -2.40 -9.23
CA ASN A 90 -12.60 -1.30 -10.04
C ASN A 90 -11.20 -1.54 -10.63
N ALA A 91 -10.54 -2.67 -10.32
CA ALA A 91 -9.17 -2.96 -10.75
C ALA A 91 -8.97 -2.80 -12.26
N GLY A 92 -9.91 -3.27 -13.08
CA GLY A 92 -9.85 -3.17 -14.54
C GLY A 92 -9.95 -1.75 -15.11
N GLN A 93 -10.20 -0.74 -14.28
CA GLN A 93 -10.23 0.65 -14.71
C GLN A 93 -8.85 1.33 -14.70
N PHE A 94 -7.82 0.66 -14.17
CA PHE A 94 -6.48 1.21 -13.99
C PHE A 94 -5.46 0.50 -14.87
N ASP A 95 -4.45 1.24 -15.30
CA ASP A 95 -3.35 0.72 -16.10
C ASP A 95 -2.21 0.19 -15.21
N LEU A 96 -2.08 0.71 -13.98
CA LEU A 96 -1.03 0.35 -13.04
C LEU A 96 -1.48 0.60 -11.59
N ALA A 97 -1.16 -0.33 -10.69
CA ALA A 97 -1.23 -0.12 -9.25
C ALA A 97 0.16 0.09 -8.65
N HIS A 98 0.31 1.03 -7.71
CA HIS A 98 1.52 1.20 -6.91
C HIS A 98 1.16 0.99 -5.44
N ILE A 99 1.66 -0.09 -4.87
CA ILE A 99 1.28 -0.60 -3.55
C ILE A 99 2.40 -0.28 -2.56
N HIS A 100 2.06 0.43 -1.50
CA HIS A 100 3.01 0.92 -0.51
C HIS A 100 2.87 0.20 0.82
N ALA A 101 3.97 -0.24 1.39
CA ALA A 101 4.16 -1.06 2.58
C ALA A 101 3.97 -2.57 2.34
N LEU A 102 4.67 -3.35 3.15
CA LEU A 102 4.49 -4.80 3.30
C LEU A 102 3.84 -5.12 4.66
N PHE A 103 3.53 -6.39 4.88
CA PHE A 103 3.02 -6.89 6.16
C PHE A 103 1.76 -6.17 6.68
N SER A 104 0.98 -5.57 5.78
CA SER A 104 -0.32 -5.02 6.07
C SER A 104 -1.40 -5.81 5.33
N PRO A 105 -2.47 -6.27 5.98
CA PRO A 105 -3.53 -7.02 5.32
C PRO A 105 -4.12 -6.27 4.11
N VAL A 106 -4.23 -4.94 4.17
CA VAL A 106 -4.72 -4.13 3.05
C VAL A 106 -3.81 -4.28 1.83
N THR A 107 -2.50 -4.05 1.99
CA THR A 107 -1.56 -4.07 0.85
C THR A 107 -1.31 -5.49 0.34
N THR A 108 -1.22 -6.47 1.23
CA THR A 108 -1.05 -7.88 0.86
C THR A 108 -2.23 -8.38 0.04
N LEU A 109 -3.46 -8.13 0.48
CA LEU A 109 -4.66 -8.55 -0.25
C LEU A 109 -4.88 -7.71 -1.50
N ALA A 110 -4.50 -6.42 -1.49
CA ALA A 110 -4.53 -5.58 -2.68
C ALA A 110 -3.62 -6.11 -3.79
N ALA A 111 -2.40 -6.55 -3.45
CA ALA A 111 -1.50 -7.18 -4.42
C ALA A 111 -2.06 -8.49 -4.97
N THR A 112 -2.70 -9.30 -4.11
CA THR A 112 -3.39 -10.53 -4.54
C THR A 112 -4.54 -10.21 -5.50
N ILE A 113 -5.35 -9.20 -5.22
CA ILE A 113 -6.45 -8.74 -6.09
C ILE A 113 -5.89 -8.22 -7.43
N ALA A 114 -4.83 -7.40 -7.41
CA ALA A 114 -4.19 -6.90 -8.61
C ALA A 114 -3.72 -8.06 -9.53
N ARG A 115 -3.09 -9.09 -8.95
CA ARG A 115 -2.70 -10.31 -9.69
C ARG A 115 -3.91 -11.03 -10.28
N TYR A 116 -4.97 -11.20 -9.51
CA TYR A 116 -6.18 -11.87 -9.96
C TYR A 116 -6.82 -11.17 -11.17
N HIS A 117 -6.80 -9.85 -11.19
CA HIS A 117 -7.33 -9.03 -12.28
C HIS A 117 -6.31 -8.74 -13.40
N ASN A 118 -5.10 -9.32 -13.35
CA ASN A 118 -4.01 -9.03 -14.28
C ASN A 118 -3.67 -7.52 -14.34
N LEU A 119 -3.94 -6.77 -13.28
CA LEU A 119 -3.54 -5.37 -13.16
C LEU A 119 -2.03 -5.33 -12.84
N PRO A 120 -1.18 -4.78 -13.73
CA PRO A 120 0.23 -4.59 -13.43
C PRO A 120 0.41 -3.78 -12.15
N TYR A 121 1.36 -4.20 -11.30
CA TYR A 121 1.59 -3.47 -10.06
C TYR A 121 3.05 -3.39 -9.67
N ILE A 122 3.39 -2.30 -8.99
CA ILE A 122 4.68 -2.06 -8.35
C ILE A 122 4.49 -2.18 -6.84
N ILE A 123 5.42 -2.85 -6.15
CA ILE A 123 5.44 -2.88 -4.68
C ILE A 123 6.58 -2.01 -4.18
N ARG A 124 6.27 -1.14 -3.19
CA ARG A 124 7.26 -0.37 -2.45
C ARG A 124 7.28 -0.78 -0.98
N PRO A 125 8.33 -1.47 -0.51
CA PRO A 125 8.40 -2.00 0.86
C PRO A 125 8.48 -0.93 1.96
N CYS A 126 8.90 0.28 1.65
CA CYS A 126 8.95 1.42 2.58
C CYS A 126 9.84 1.19 3.81
N GLY A 127 10.99 0.54 3.66
CA GLY A 127 11.93 0.28 4.75
C GLY A 127 11.58 -0.94 5.62
N MET A 128 10.47 -1.63 5.35
CA MET A 128 10.01 -2.75 6.19
C MET A 128 10.85 -4.03 6.07
N LEU A 129 11.85 -4.04 5.18
CA LEU A 129 12.82 -5.12 5.01
C LEU A 129 14.11 -4.91 5.82
N ASP A 130 14.12 -3.92 6.71
CA ASP A 130 15.22 -3.73 7.65
C ASP A 130 15.34 -4.94 8.58
N PRO A 131 16.56 -5.50 8.79
CA PRO A 131 16.77 -6.65 9.68
C PRO A 131 16.23 -6.43 11.10
N ALA A 132 16.33 -5.21 11.63
CA ALA A 132 15.82 -4.88 12.97
C ALA A 132 14.27 -4.98 13.04
N ASP A 133 13.60 -4.57 11.97
CA ASP A 133 12.15 -4.69 11.91
C ASP A 133 11.68 -6.13 11.64
N LEU A 134 12.46 -6.91 10.91
CA LEU A 134 12.17 -8.32 10.66
C LEU A 134 12.36 -9.20 11.89
N GLN A 135 13.23 -8.84 12.82
CA GLN A 135 13.42 -9.56 14.08
C GLN A 135 12.21 -9.44 15.01
N LYS A 136 11.45 -8.34 14.91
CA LYS A 136 10.20 -8.19 15.67
C LYS A 136 9.17 -9.20 15.16
N LYS A 137 8.77 -10.17 16.03
CA LYS A 137 7.83 -11.27 15.68
C LYS A 137 8.32 -12.13 14.50
N LYS A 138 9.59 -12.49 14.50
CA LYS A 138 10.31 -13.17 13.42
C LYS A 138 9.53 -14.33 12.80
N LEU A 139 9.06 -15.29 13.61
CA LEU A 139 8.34 -16.48 13.11
C LEU A 139 7.05 -16.11 12.35
N LEU A 140 6.25 -15.20 12.92
CA LEU A 140 5.00 -14.77 12.29
C LEU A 140 5.26 -14.03 10.98
N LYS A 141 6.28 -13.17 10.95
CA LYS A 141 6.68 -12.45 9.72
C LYS A 141 7.28 -13.39 8.68
N GLN A 142 8.01 -14.41 9.09
CA GLN A 142 8.53 -15.42 8.16
C GLN A 142 7.41 -16.19 7.50
N ILE A 143 6.44 -16.72 8.27
CA ILE A 143 5.28 -17.44 7.72
C ILE A 143 4.47 -16.52 6.80
N TYR A 144 4.10 -15.34 7.28
CA TYR A 144 3.34 -14.35 6.52
C TYR A 144 4.09 -13.94 5.24
N GLY A 145 5.39 -13.67 5.35
CA GLY A 145 6.24 -13.29 4.23
C GLY A 145 6.36 -14.38 3.17
N THR A 146 6.58 -15.63 3.59
CA THR A 146 6.72 -16.74 2.65
C THR A 146 5.41 -17.10 1.95
N VAL A 147 4.30 -17.12 2.71
CA VAL A 147 3.00 -17.59 2.18
C VAL A 147 2.28 -16.49 1.40
N LEU A 148 2.34 -15.25 1.86
CA LEU A 148 1.52 -14.17 1.31
C LEU A 148 2.34 -13.12 0.55
N GLU A 149 3.47 -12.64 1.11
CA GLU A 149 4.22 -11.55 0.47
C GLU A 149 5.11 -12.05 -0.68
N ARG A 150 5.75 -13.21 -0.54
CA ARG A 150 6.63 -13.75 -1.59
C ARG A 150 5.91 -13.95 -2.94
N PRO A 151 4.71 -14.56 -3.00
CA PRO A 151 3.95 -14.65 -4.25
C PRO A 151 3.58 -13.28 -4.83
N ASN A 152 3.27 -12.31 -3.97
CA ASN A 152 2.94 -10.95 -4.40
C ASN A 152 4.17 -10.22 -4.93
N LEU A 153 5.32 -10.36 -4.28
CA LEU A 153 6.59 -9.79 -4.74
C LEU A 153 7.06 -10.43 -6.05
N ALA A 154 6.93 -11.74 -6.18
CA ALA A 154 7.28 -12.46 -7.41
C ALA A 154 6.37 -12.11 -8.60
N GLY A 155 5.11 -11.78 -8.35
CA GLY A 155 4.14 -11.37 -9.37
C GLY A 155 4.15 -9.87 -9.68
N ALA A 156 4.93 -9.06 -8.96
CA ALA A 156 5.03 -7.63 -9.22
C ALA A 156 5.79 -7.34 -10.51
N ALA A 157 5.31 -6.36 -11.29
CA ALA A 157 6.01 -5.88 -12.49
C ALA A 157 7.35 -5.21 -12.13
N ALA A 158 7.43 -4.59 -10.95
CA ALA A 158 8.65 -4.01 -10.41
C ALA A 158 8.58 -3.89 -8.87
N ILE A 159 9.74 -3.78 -8.24
CA ILE A 159 9.85 -3.44 -6.81
C ILE A 159 10.58 -2.11 -6.69
N HIS A 160 9.94 -1.15 -6.04
CA HIS A 160 10.46 0.19 -5.83
C HIS A 160 11.16 0.27 -4.47
N PHE A 161 12.45 0.02 -4.44
CA PHE A 161 13.26 0.10 -3.22
C PHE A 161 13.54 1.54 -2.79
N THR A 162 13.64 1.76 -1.49
CA THR A 162 14.03 3.04 -0.91
C THR A 162 15.56 3.17 -0.81
N SER A 163 16.28 2.04 -0.82
CA SER A 163 17.74 1.98 -0.75
C SER A 163 18.30 0.71 -1.39
N LYS A 164 19.58 0.74 -1.74
CA LYS A 164 20.31 -0.45 -2.22
C LYS A 164 20.34 -1.57 -1.17
N GLU A 165 20.37 -1.21 0.11
CA GLU A 165 20.38 -2.17 1.21
C GLU A 165 19.04 -2.90 1.33
N GLU A 166 17.93 -2.21 1.17
CA GLU A 166 16.58 -2.81 1.12
C GLU A 166 16.49 -3.86 -0.02
N ALA A 167 17.07 -3.56 -1.18
CA ALA A 167 17.12 -4.49 -2.31
C ALA A 167 17.94 -5.75 -2.00
N LYS A 168 19.09 -5.60 -1.34
CA LYS A 168 19.93 -6.75 -0.90
C LYS A 168 19.20 -7.61 0.13
N ASN A 169 18.55 -6.96 1.10
CA ASN A 169 17.80 -7.65 2.15
C ASN A 169 16.65 -8.49 1.56
N LEU A 170 15.91 -7.96 0.60
CA LEU A 170 14.85 -8.71 -0.06
C LEU A 170 15.40 -9.96 -0.75
N ARG A 171 16.46 -9.82 -1.52
CA ARG A 171 17.09 -10.98 -2.20
C ARG A 171 17.50 -12.05 -1.20
N LYS A 172 18.18 -11.68 -0.14
CA LYS A 172 18.64 -12.61 0.91
C LYS A 172 17.50 -13.32 1.64
N ILE A 173 16.37 -12.66 1.84
CA ILE A 173 15.26 -13.20 2.63
C ILE A 173 14.41 -14.17 1.80
N TRP A 174 14.15 -13.88 0.53
CA TRP A 174 13.16 -14.63 -0.25
C TRP A 174 13.64 -15.24 -1.56
N PHE A 175 14.83 -14.87 -2.05
CA PHE A 175 15.36 -15.33 -3.34
C PHE A 175 16.82 -15.82 -3.26
N GLY A 176 17.43 -15.81 -2.06
CA GLY A 176 18.79 -16.30 -1.80
C GLY A 176 18.86 -17.78 -1.48
#